data_871e8345b88dc48b315418331edeb38b
#
_entry.id   871e8345b88dc48b315418331edeb38b
#
_cell.length_a   1.000
_cell.length_b   1.000
_cell.length_c   1.000
_cell.angle_alpha   90.00
_cell.angle_beta   90.00
_cell.angle_gamma   90.00
#
_symmetry.space_group_name_H-M   'P 1'
#
loop_
_entity.id
_entity.type
_entity.pdbx_description
1 polymer ?
#
loop_
_entity_poly.entity_id
_entity_poly.type
_entity_poly.pdbx_seq_one_letter_code
_entity_poly.pdbx_strand_id
1 'polypeptide(L)'
;IILEIAKEESLNFTLAVIPADVSKEVVHAALDAGKIQSLDFVPELTHEAIDATTYIVAQMGIEPFQEALQAGAQVVLGGRAYDPACFAALPIMKGFDEGLALHCGKILECAAIAATPGSGSDCAMGILDETGFTLKTFNEKRQFTETSAAAHTLYEKSDPYFLPGPGGVLNLKACRFENVGNGQVRVSGSVHENTPYTVKLEGARPVGYRTLSIAGTRDSIMIAGIDNILVEVRNSVEKNLKIDPDAVKLNFHLYGKNGVMGKMEPEPDTTSYELGILLDVVAPTQAMADSICSLARSTLLHYGYAGRIATAGNLAFPFSPSDIRAGLVYEFSIYHLMEYTPEVAFKFRLENVTTEGVVA
;
A
#
# COMPACT_ATOMS: atom_id res chain seq x y z
N ILE A 1 9.56 -8.72 -17.85
CA ILE A 1 9.94 -9.75 -16.85
C ILE A 1 9.36 -11.11 -17.21
N ILE A 2 8.00 -11.36 -17.24
CA ILE A 2 7.42 -12.70 -17.56
C ILE A 2 7.97 -13.23 -18.89
N LEU A 3 7.97 -12.41 -19.94
CA LEU A 3 8.47 -12.79 -21.27
C LEU A 3 9.99 -13.04 -21.27
N GLU A 4 10.75 -12.32 -20.49
CA GLU A 4 12.21 -12.52 -20.33
C GLU A 4 12.48 -13.87 -19.66
N ILE A 5 11.79 -14.17 -18.56
CA ILE A 5 11.89 -15.47 -17.88
C ILE A 5 11.48 -16.61 -18.82
N ALA A 6 10.37 -16.45 -19.55
CA ALA A 6 9.91 -17.47 -20.51
C ALA A 6 10.97 -17.78 -21.56
N LYS A 7 11.66 -16.76 -22.05
CA LYS A 7 12.76 -16.92 -23.01
C LYS A 7 13.99 -17.58 -22.37
N GLU A 8 14.40 -17.13 -21.18
CA GLU A 8 15.56 -17.67 -20.46
C GLU A 8 15.36 -19.14 -20.09
N GLU A 9 14.16 -19.50 -19.61
CA GLU A 9 13.83 -20.86 -19.18
C GLU A 9 13.22 -21.74 -20.29
N SER A 10 13.16 -21.22 -21.53
CA SER A 10 12.60 -21.93 -22.70
C SER A 10 11.16 -22.43 -22.47
N LEU A 11 10.32 -21.59 -21.86
CA LEU A 11 8.93 -21.91 -21.54
C LEU A 11 7.97 -21.47 -22.65
N ASN A 12 6.94 -22.30 -22.89
CA ASN A 12 5.82 -21.97 -23.77
C ASN A 12 4.52 -22.12 -22.95
N PHE A 13 3.66 -21.10 -22.98
CA PHE A 13 2.40 -21.11 -22.27
C PHE A 13 1.40 -20.08 -22.81
N THR A 14 0.13 -20.25 -22.49
CA THR A 14 -0.90 -19.26 -22.75
C THR A 14 -1.01 -18.31 -21.55
N LEU A 15 -0.76 -17.02 -21.81
CA LEU A 15 -0.84 -15.93 -20.83
C LEU A 15 -2.18 -15.19 -20.99
N ALA A 16 -2.94 -15.05 -19.92
CA ALA A 16 -4.01 -14.08 -19.86
C ALA A 16 -3.54 -12.82 -19.14
N VAL A 17 -3.83 -11.66 -19.71
CA VAL A 17 -3.58 -10.35 -19.08
C VAL A 17 -4.93 -9.66 -18.86
N ILE A 18 -5.23 -9.36 -17.60
CA ILE A 18 -6.49 -8.75 -17.15
C ILE A 18 -6.19 -7.34 -16.60
N PRO A 19 -6.42 -6.26 -17.37
CA PRO A 19 -6.31 -4.89 -16.86
C PRO A 19 -7.36 -4.62 -15.77
N ALA A 20 -7.01 -3.80 -14.80
CA ALA A 20 -7.91 -3.34 -13.75
C ALA A 20 -8.36 -1.89 -13.93
N ASP A 21 -7.92 -1.27 -15.02
CA ASP A 21 -8.18 0.13 -15.32
C ASP A 21 -9.67 0.38 -15.57
N VAL A 22 -10.19 1.45 -14.98
CA VAL A 22 -11.54 1.95 -15.20
C VAL A 22 -11.46 3.34 -15.78
N SER A 23 -12.18 3.58 -16.89
CA SER A 23 -12.14 4.89 -17.50
C SER A 23 -12.89 5.94 -16.66
N LYS A 24 -12.48 7.20 -16.76
CA LYS A 24 -13.12 8.32 -16.05
C LYS A 24 -14.60 8.45 -16.43
N GLU A 25 -14.94 8.17 -17.70
CA GLU A 25 -16.29 8.24 -18.21
C GLU A 25 -17.22 7.26 -17.48
N VAL A 26 -16.75 6.04 -17.21
CA VAL A 26 -17.50 5.04 -16.44
C VAL A 26 -17.71 5.51 -15.00
N VAL A 27 -16.68 6.08 -14.38
CA VAL A 27 -16.77 6.57 -13.00
C VAL A 27 -17.70 7.80 -12.90
N HIS A 28 -17.63 8.74 -13.85
CA HIS A 28 -18.56 9.87 -13.94
C HIS A 28 -20.00 9.40 -14.08
N ALA A 29 -20.26 8.47 -15.00
CA ALA A 29 -21.61 7.93 -15.21
C ALA A 29 -22.14 7.18 -13.97
N ALA A 30 -21.28 6.45 -13.26
CA ALA A 30 -21.66 5.78 -12.03
C ALA A 30 -21.94 6.78 -10.88
N LEU A 31 -21.17 7.86 -10.80
CA LEU A 31 -21.42 8.93 -9.84
C LEU A 31 -22.77 9.62 -10.10
N ASP A 32 -23.07 9.99 -11.34
CA ASP A 32 -24.34 10.60 -11.74
C ASP A 32 -25.54 9.69 -11.47
N ALA A 33 -25.33 8.37 -11.58
CA ALA A 33 -26.35 7.37 -11.31
C ALA A 33 -26.51 7.02 -9.81
N GLY A 34 -25.74 7.66 -8.91
CA GLY A 34 -25.77 7.37 -7.48
C GLY A 34 -25.24 5.98 -7.09
N LYS A 35 -24.38 5.39 -7.91
CA LYS A 35 -23.83 4.03 -7.77
C LYS A 35 -22.45 3.99 -7.06
N ILE A 36 -22.01 5.11 -6.52
CA ILE A 36 -20.72 5.21 -5.80
C ILE A 36 -20.98 5.58 -4.34
N GLN A 37 -20.31 4.88 -3.44
CA GLN A 37 -20.39 5.11 -2.00
C GLN A 37 -18.98 5.36 -1.45
N SER A 38 -18.86 6.35 -0.56
CA SER A 38 -17.62 6.60 0.17
C SER A 38 -17.32 5.48 1.15
N LEU A 39 -16.03 5.15 1.32
CA LEU A 39 -15.56 4.28 2.39
C LEU A 39 -15.22 5.13 3.62
N ASP A 40 -15.92 4.88 4.74
CA ASP A 40 -15.71 5.50 6.06
C ASP A 40 -15.32 6.99 6.06
N PHE A 41 -14.04 7.30 6.25
CA PHE A 41 -13.52 8.66 6.42
C PHE A 41 -13.22 9.38 5.11
N VAL A 42 -13.50 8.76 3.97
CA VAL A 42 -13.23 9.35 2.66
C VAL A 42 -14.35 10.34 2.33
N PRO A 43 -14.04 11.58 1.91
CA PRO A 43 -15.04 12.52 1.44
C PRO A 43 -15.84 11.95 0.26
N GLU A 44 -17.05 12.46 0.06
CA GLU A 44 -17.84 12.12 -1.12
C GLU A 44 -17.04 12.40 -2.40
N LEU A 45 -17.17 11.50 -3.38
CA LEU A 45 -16.50 11.65 -4.67
C LEU A 45 -17.12 12.81 -5.45
N THR A 46 -16.28 13.61 -6.09
CA THR A 46 -16.71 14.70 -6.97
C THR A 46 -16.16 14.53 -8.38
N HIS A 47 -16.80 15.19 -9.34
CA HIS A 47 -16.32 15.19 -10.72
C HIS A 47 -14.90 15.76 -10.84
N GLU A 48 -14.60 16.81 -10.07
CA GLU A 48 -13.26 17.43 -10.04
C GLU A 48 -12.21 16.46 -9.51
N ALA A 49 -12.55 15.64 -8.51
CA ALA A 49 -11.63 14.62 -7.99
C ALA A 49 -11.35 13.53 -9.04
N ILE A 50 -12.37 13.11 -9.80
CA ILE A 50 -12.22 12.15 -10.91
C ILE A 50 -11.31 12.75 -11.98
N ASP A 51 -11.57 14.01 -12.39
CA ASP A 51 -10.78 14.69 -13.43
C ASP A 51 -9.33 14.88 -13.04
N ALA A 52 -9.06 15.19 -11.77
CA ALA A 52 -7.71 15.37 -11.23
C ALA A 52 -6.93 14.05 -11.06
N THR A 53 -7.62 12.92 -11.06
CA THR A 53 -7.01 11.60 -10.88
C THR A 53 -6.28 11.16 -12.15
N THR A 54 -5.06 10.65 -12.01
CA THR A 54 -4.27 10.20 -13.17
C THR A 54 -4.71 8.83 -13.68
N TYR A 55 -4.82 7.86 -12.76
CA TYR A 55 -5.24 6.50 -13.06
C TYR A 55 -6.28 6.06 -12.05
N ILE A 56 -7.29 5.35 -12.51
CA ILE A 56 -8.33 4.74 -11.69
C ILE A 56 -8.30 3.25 -11.97
N VAL A 57 -8.25 2.45 -10.93
CA VAL A 57 -8.36 1.00 -11.01
C VAL A 57 -9.50 0.53 -10.12
N ALA A 58 -10.08 -0.62 -10.47
CA ALA A 58 -11.05 -1.29 -9.63
C ALA A 58 -10.51 -2.63 -9.13
N GLN A 59 -10.80 -2.97 -7.89
CA GLN A 59 -10.40 -4.22 -7.27
C GLN A 59 -11.32 -5.35 -7.76
N MET A 60 -10.85 -6.14 -8.73
CA MET A 60 -11.63 -7.25 -9.32
C MET A 60 -11.80 -8.42 -8.36
N GLY A 61 -12.91 -9.14 -8.45
CA GLY A 61 -13.18 -10.39 -7.76
C GLY A 61 -12.55 -11.60 -8.43
N ILE A 62 -13.14 -12.77 -8.17
CA ILE A 62 -12.65 -14.07 -8.69
C ILE A 62 -12.99 -14.30 -10.17
N GLU A 63 -14.06 -13.68 -10.69
CA GLU A 63 -14.69 -14.02 -11.95
C GLU A 63 -13.73 -13.83 -13.14
N PRO A 64 -13.00 -12.72 -13.28
CA PRO A 64 -12.09 -12.53 -14.41
C PRO A 64 -10.96 -13.57 -14.43
N PHE A 65 -10.51 -14.04 -13.25
CA PHE A 65 -9.53 -15.12 -13.16
C PHE A 65 -10.10 -16.45 -13.60
N GLN A 66 -11.36 -16.74 -13.21
CA GLN A 66 -12.05 -17.97 -13.61
C GLN A 66 -12.31 -17.99 -15.12
N GLU A 67 -12.76 -16.88 -15.69
CA GLU A 67 -12.97 -16.75 -17.14
C GLU A 67 -11.67 -16.96 -17.92
N ALA A 68 -10.56 -16.36 -17.47
CA ALA A 68 -9.26 -16.54 -18.08
C ALA A 68 -8.76 -17.99 -18.01
N LEU A 69 -8.93 -18.67 -16.88
CA LEU A 69 -8.59 -20.09 -16.68
C LEU A 69 -9.48 -21.00 -17.57
N GLN A 70 -10.78 -20.73 -17.67
CA GLN A 70 -11.72 -21.45 -18.54
C GLN A 70 -11.38 -21.30 -20.02
N ALA A 71 -10.85 -20.14 -20.40
CA ALA A 71 -10.36 -19.88 -21.76
C ALA A 71 -9.01 -20.54 -22.07
N GLY A 72 -8.42 -21.28 -21.13
CA GLY A 72 -7.21 -22.06 -21.30
C GLY A 72 -5.91 -21.35 -20.91
N ALA A 73 -5.98 -20.24 -20.18
CA ALA A 73 -4.78 -19.59 -19.64
C ALA A 73 -4.05 -20.50 -18.66
N GLN A 74 -2.75 -20.63 -18.83
CA GLN A 74 -1.85 -21.35 -17.92
C GLN A 74 -1.17 -20.39 -16.94
N VAL A 75 -1.01 -19.14 -17.35
CA VAL A 75 -0.52 -18.03 -16.54
C VAL A 75 -1.54 -16.90 -16.64
N VAL A 76 -1.94 -16.34 -15.49
CA VAL A 76 -2.87 -15.20 -15.42
C VAL A 76 -2.18 -14.03 -14.74
N LEU A 77 -2.02 -12.93 -15.46
CA LEU A 77 -1.52 -11.66 -14.94
C LEU A 77 -2.70 -10.71 -14.74
N GLY A 78 -3.18 -10.61 -13.52
CA GLY A 78 -4.23 -9.66 -13.14
C GLY A 78 -3.66 -8.31 -12.73
N GLY A 79 -4.37 -7.24 -13.04
CA GLY A 79 -4.19 -5.93 -12.45
C GLY A 79 -4.67 -5.90 -11.00
N ARG A 80 -5.16 -4.75 -10.52
CA ARG A 80 -5.67 -4.64 -9.14
C ARG A 80 -6.81 -5.60 -8.88
N ALA A 81 -6.67 -6.46 -7.89
CA ALA A 81 -7.65 -7.46 -7.52
C ALA A 81 -7.88 -7.46 -5.99
N TYR A 82 -8.97 -8.05 -5.57
CA TYR A 82 -9.14 -8.51 -4.20
C TYR A 82 -8.10 -9.60 -3.95
N ASP A 83 -7.16 -9.35 -3.04
CA ASP A 83 -5.94 -10.17 -2.93
C ASP A 83 -6.21 -11.68 -2.78
N PRO A 84 -7.22 -12.14 -2.00
CA PRO A 84 -7.63 -13.53 -1.98
C PRO A 84 -8.08 -14.12 -3.32
N ALA A 85 -8.55 -13.29 -4.25
CA ALA A 85 -9.22 -13.76 -5.46
C ALA A 85 -8.33 -14.65 -6.35
N CYS A 86 -7.05 -14.29 -6.51
CA CYS A 86 -6.13 -15.07 -7.33
C CYS A 86 -5.85 -16.49 -6.75
N PHE A 87 -5.97 -16.66 -5.42
CA PHE A 87 -5.84 -17.95 -4.77
C PHE A 87 -7.15 -18.75 -4.77
N ALA A 88 -8.29 -18.06 -4.63
CA ALA A 88 -9.59 -18.68 -4.49
C ALA A 88 -10.23 -19.09 -5.83
N ALA A 89 -9.93 -18.40 -6.93
CA ALA A 89 -10.57 -18.58 -8.23
C ALA A 89 -10.56 -20.05 -8.71
N LEU A 90 -9.40 -20.69 -8.74
CA LEU A 90 -9.27 -22.08 -9.19
C LEU A 90 -9.89 -23.11 -8.24
N PRO A 91 -9.69 -23.04 -6.93
CA PRO A 91 -10.39 -23.93 -5.98
C PRO A 91 -11.91 -23.86 -6.12
N ILE A 92 -12.49 -22.67 -6.20
CA ILE A 92 -13.95 -22.50 -6.36
C ILE A 92 -14.42 -23.11 -7.69
N MET A 93 -13.69 -22.93 -8.80
CA MET A 93 -13.98 -23.62 -10.08
C MET A 93 -13.93 -25.13 -9.96
N LYS A 94 -13.16 -25.67 -9.04
CA LYS A 94 -13.06 -27.13 -8.78
C LYS A 94 -14.10 -27.63 -7.79
N GLY A 95 -15.00 -26.77 -7.30
CA GLY A 95 -16.09 -27.12 -6.40
C GLY A 95 -15.76 -27.09 -4.92
N PHE A 96 -14.63 -26.50 -4.53
CA PHE A 96 -14.35 -26.24 -3.12
C PHE A 96 -15.24 -25.11 -2.58
N ASP A 97 -15.48 -25.13 -1.28
CA ASP A 97 -16.28 -24.11 -0.61
C ASP A 97 -15.67 -22.71 -0.77
N GLU A 98 -16.48 -21.75 -1.15
CA GLU A 98 -16.07 -20.38 -1.45
C GLU A 98 -15.52 -19.65 -0.22
N GLY A 99 -16.17 -19.82 0.95
CA GLY A 99 -15.72 -19.21 2.20
C GLY A 99 -14.36 -19.73 2.64
N LEU A 100 -14.13 -21.05 2.49
CA LEU A 100 -12.84 -21.66 2.81
C LEU A 100 -11.74 -21.24 1.83
N ALA A 101 -12.06 -21.18 0.53
CA ALA A 101 -11.11 -20.79 -0.50
C ALA A 101 -10.68 -19.31 -0.36
N LEU A 102 -11.63 -18.40 -0.14
CA LEU A 102 -11.36 -16.98 0.09
C LEU A 102 -10.59 -16.75 1.38
N HIS A 103 -10.92 -17.46 2.48
CA HIS A 103 -10.17 -17.33 3.73
C HIS A 103 -8.74 -17.88 3.60
N CYS A 104 -8.56 -19.00 2.93
CA CYS A 104 -7.23 -19.51 2.60
C CYS A 104 -6.41 -18.47 1.82
N GLY A 105 -7.02 -17.87 0.79
CA GLY A 105 -6.42 -16.81 0.00
C GLY A 105 -6.05 -15.57 0.83
N LYS A 106 -6.92 -15.16 1.78
CA LYS A 106 -6.65 -14.04 2.70
C LYS A 106 -5.37 -14.23 3.52
N ILE A 107 -5.04 -15.46 3.88
CA ILE A 107 -3.82 -15.74 4.61
C ILE A 107 -2.63 -15.89 3.65
N LEU A 108 -2.83 -16.55 2.50
CA LEU A 108 -1.77 -16.80 1.53
C LEU A 108 -1.29 -15.56 0.77
N GLU A 109 -2.10 -14.49 0.69
CA GLU A 109 -1.71 -13.22 0.05
C GLU A 109 -0.40 -12.64 0.60
N CYS A 110 -0.14 -12.88 1.89
CA CYS A 110 1.08 -12.49 2.58
C CYS A 110 2.03 -13.67 2.87
N ALA A 111 1.68 -14.88 2.43
CA ALA A 111 2.49 -16.09 2.54
C ALA A 111 3.10 -16.30 3.94
N ALA A 112 4.42 -16.46 4.03
CA ALA A 112 5.10 -16.76 5.29
C ALA A 112 5.22 -15.55 6.25
N ILE A 113 4.74 -14.37 5.90
CA ILE A 113 4.55 -13.27 6.86
C ILE A 113 3.53 -13.68 7.93
N ALA A 114 2.51 -14.46 7.54
CA ALA A 114 1.50 -15.00 8.43
C ALA A 114 2.01 -16.12 9.36
N ALA A 115 3.23 -16.58 9.21
CA ALA A 115 3.86 -17.60 10.06
C ALA A 115 4.64 -16.98 11.24
N THR A 116 5.21 -17.81 12.10
CA THR A 116 6.04 -17.40 13.24
C THR A 116 7.40 -18.09 13.20
N PRO A 117 8.52 -17.34 13.25
CA PRO A 117 8.61 -15.91 12.97
C PRO A 117 8.25 -15.60 11.52
N GLY A 118 7.60 -14.44 11.27
CA GLY A 118 7.17 -14.03 9.93
C GLY A 118 8.33 -13.74 8.96
N SER A 119 8.09 -13.90 7.65
CA SER A 119 9.08 -13.61 6.60
C SER A 119 8.43 -13.18 5.29
N GLY A 120 8.92 -12.08 4.74
CA GLY A 120 8.54 -11.64 3.39
C GLY A 120 9.28 -12.35 2.25
N SER A 121 10.21 -13.27 2.55
CA SER A 121 11.02 -13.97 1.54
C SER A 121 10.78 -15.48 1.47
N ASP A 122 9.90 -16.02 2.32
CA ASP A 122 9.55 -17.43 2.34
C ASP A 122 8.14 -17.69 1.80
N CYS A 123 7.91 -18.90 1.33
CA CYS A 123 6.61 -19.35 0.83
C CYS A 123 5.76 -20.00 1.91
N ALA A 124 4.45 -19.99 1.67
CA ALA A 124 3.47 -20.77 2.43
C ALA A 124 2.55 -21.54 1.48
N MET A 125 1.93 -22.60 1.99
CA MET A 125 0.97 -23.41 1.26
C MET A 125 -0.32 -23.53 2.06
N GLY A 126 -1.46 -23.45 1.38
CA GLY A 126 -2.77 -23.83 1.86
C GLY A 126 -3.22 -25.11 1.18
N ILE A 127 -3.66 -26.09 1.95
CA ILE A 127 -4.19 -27.36 1.47
C ILE A 127 -5.68 -27.38 1.81
N LEU A 128 -6.54 -27.22 0.80
CA LEU A 128 -7.99 -27.23 0.96
C LEU A 128 -8.54 -28.67 0.89
N ASP A 129 -9.56 -28.92 1.70
CA ASP A 129 -10.45 -30.09 1.60
C ASP A 129 -11.92 -29.65 1.78
N GLU A 130 -12.84 -30.59 1.89
CA GLU A 130 -14.28 -30.34 1.96
C GLU A 130 -14.73 -29.58 3.22
N THR A 131 -13.92 -29.55 4.28
CA THR A 131 -14.31 -29.03 5.61
C THR A 131 -13.41 -27.93 6.14
N GLY A 132 -12.31 -27.61 5.46
CA GLY A 132 -11.35 -26.62 5.89
C GLY A 132 -10.12 -26.54 5.00
N PHE A 133 -9.11 -25.87 5.52
CA PHE A 133 -7.79 -25.84 4.90
C PHE A 133 -6.68 -25.93 5.95
N THR A 134 -5.53 -26.47 5.55
CA THR A 134 -4.35 -26.57 6.41
C THR A 134 -3.25 -25.68 5.88
N LEU A 135 -2.70 -24.82 6.75
CA LEU A 135 -1.59 -23.93 6.46
C LEU A 135 -0.26 -24.61 6.80
N LYS A 136 0.72 -24.46 5.91
CA LYS A 136 2.05 -25.04 6.04
C LYS A 136 3.11 -24.11 5.49
N THR A 137 4.28 -24.04 6.13
CA THR A 137 5.50 -23.41 5.59
C THR A 137 6.43 -24.47 4.99
N PHE A 138 7.35 -24.04 4.12
CA PHE A 138 8.42 -24.89 3.56
C PHE A 138 9.73 -24.75 4.32
N ASN A 139 9.89 -23.67 5.11
CA ASN A 139 11.08 -23.42 5.90
C ASN A 139 10.89 -23.99 7.32
N GLU A 140 11.74 -24.92 7.73
CA GLU A 140 11.69 -25.58 9.04
C GLU A 140 11.87 -24.62 10.24
N LYS A 141 12.45 -23.44 10.00
CA LYS A 141 12.59 -22.38 11.02
C LYS A 141 11.32 -21.59 11.26
N ARG A 142 10.25 -21.85 10.51
CA ARG A 142 8.98 -21.13 10.56
C ARG A 142 7.84 -22.09 10.73
N GLN A 143 6.82 -21.65 11.44
CA GLN A 143 5.63 -22.48 11.67
C GLN A 143 4.38 -21.59 11.71
N PHE A 144 3.26 -22.13 11.30
CA PHE A 144 1.98 -21.56 11.65
C PHE A 144 1.62 -21.93 13.07
N THR A 145 1.07 -20.97 13.79
CA THR A 145 0.41 -21.16 15.09
C THR A 145 -1.04 -20.71 14.97
N GLU A 146 -1.90 -21.18 15.86
CA GLU A 146 -3.30 -20.72 15.92
C GLU A 146 -3.36 -19.20 16.01
N THR A 147 -2.52 -18.61 16.87
CA THR A 147 -2.44 -17.16 17.04
C THR A 147 -1.96 -16.45 15.77
N SER A 148 -0.92 -16.95 15.10
CA SER A 148 -0.37 -16.29 13.91
C SER A 148 -1.35 -16.33 12.74
N ALA A 149 -2.03 -17.46 12.52
CA ALA A 149 -3.05 -17.59 11.49
C ALA A 149 -4.28 -16.72 11.78
N ALA A 150 -4.77 -16.71 13.03
CA ALA A 150 -5.87 -15.85 13.44
C ALA A 150 -5.52 -14.36 13.34
N ALA A 151 -4.36 -13.95 13.83
CA ALA A 151 -3.92 -12.57 13.75
C ALA A 151 -3.83 -12.07 12.29
N HIS A 152 -3.31 -12.93 11.39
CA HIS A 152 -3.20 -12.56 9.98
C HIS A 152 -4.56 -12.52 9.26
N THR A 153 -5.50 -13.37 9.66
CA THR A 153 -6.89 -13.29 9.18
C THR A 153 -7.50 -11.89 9.40
N LEU A 154 -7.15 -11.24 10.52
CA LEU A 154 -7.64 -9.92 10.91
C LEU A 154 -6.79 -8.75 10.37
N TYR A 155 -5.68 -9.05 9.73
CA TYR A 155 -4.78 -8.04 9.18
C TYR A 155 -5.48 -7.17 8.13
N GLU A 156 -5.36 -5.84 8.27
CA GLU A 156 -6.01 -4.83 7.40
C GLU A 156 -7.54 -4.90 7.36
N LYS A 157 -8.19 -5.35 8.43
CA LYS A 157 -9.65 -5.45 8.50
C LYS A 157 -10.22 -4.58 9.64
N SER A 158 -11.30 -3.88 9.34
CA SER A 158 -12.02 -3.03 10.29
C SER A 158 -12.99 -3.81 11.18
N ASP A 159 -13.46 -4.98 10.71
CA ASP A 159 -14.36 -5.87 11.46
C ASP A 159 -13.68 -7.23 11.67
N PRO A 160 -13.67 -7.78 12.91
CA PRO A 160 -13.02 -9.05 13.20
C PRO A 160 -13.81 -10.28 12.72
N TYR A 161 -15.07 -10.13 12.37
CA TYR A 161 -15.95 -11.25 12.00
C TYR A 161 -16.45 -11.19 10.57
N PHE A 162 -16.53 -10.02 10.00
CA PHE A 162 -17.09 -9.82 8.67
C PHE A 162 -16.10 -9.09 7.76
N LEU A 163 -15.56 -9.81 6.80
CA LEU A 163 -14.58 -9.30 5.87
C LEU A 163 -15.22 -9.08 4.49
N PRO A 164 -15.67 -7.86 4.16
CA PRO A 164 -16.28 -7.59 2.86
C PRO A 164 -15.26 -7.71 1.71
N GLY A 165 -15.77 -8.19 0.58
CA GLY A 165 -15.07 -8.31 -0.69
C GLY A 165 -16.02 -8.14 -1.87
N PRO A 166 -15.54 -8.22 -3.12
CA PRO A 166 -16.40 -8.22 -4.29
C PRO A 166 -17.42 -9.35 -4.23
N GLY A 167 -18.71 -9.03 -4.37
CA GLY A 167 -19.81 -9.98 -4.41
C GLY A 167 -20.24 -10.59 -3.07
N GLY A 168 -19.55 -10.32 -1.96
CA GLY A 168 -19.94 -10.92 -0.69
C GLY A 168 -19.13 -10.50 0.53
N VAL A 169 -19.43 -11.17 1.62
CA VAL A 169 -18.78 -10.99 2.92
C VAL A 169 -18.31 -12.35 3.44
N LEU A 170 -17.05 -12.44 3.81
CA LEU A 170 -16.52 -13.61 4.49
C LEU A 170 -16.89 -13.53 5.98
N ASN A 171 -17.78 -14.43 6.44
CA ASN A 171 -18.20 -14.53 7.83
C ASN A 171 -17.32 -15.52 8.57
N LEU A 172 -16.63 -15.04 9.60
CA LEU A 172 -15.66 -15.78 10.41
C LEU A 172 -16.16 -16.14 11.81
N LYS A 173 -17.43 -15.87 12.16
CA LYS A 173 -17.95 -16.10 13.51
C LYS A 173 -17.81 -17.55 13.99
N ALA A 174 -17.91 -18.51 13.07
CA ALA A 174 -17.77 -19.93 13.37
C ALA A 174 -16.35 -20.46 13.11
N CYS A 175 -15.41 -19.57 12.73
CA CYS A 175 -14.06 -19.95 12.34
C CYS A 175 -13.29 -20.57 13.53
N ARG A 176 -12.53 -21.61 13.26
CA ARG A 176 -11.68 -22.30 14.21
C ARG A 176 -10.28 -22.46 13.65
N PHE A 177 -9.30 -22.31 14.52
CA PHE A 177 -7.89 -22.51 14.23
C PHE A 177 -7.37 -23.60 15.16
N GLU A 178 -6.87 -24.69 14.60
CA GLU A 178 -6.47 -25.88 15.35
C GLU A 178 -5.04 -26.27 14.96
N ASN A 179 -4.18 -26.42 15.95
CA ASN A 179 -2.83 -26.94 15.74
C ASN A 179 -2.91 -28.43 15.41
N VAL A 180 -2.43 -28.82 14.23
CA VAL A 180 -2.42 -30.23 13.78
C VAL A 180 -1.03 -30.85 13.84
N GLY A 181 -0.09 -30.20 14.52
CA GLY A 181 1.30 -30.64 14.66
C GLY A 181 2.20 -30.19 13.52
N ASN A 182 3.49 -30.44 13.69
CA ASN A 182 4.53 -30.13 12.69
C ASN A 182 4.53 -28.70 12.18
N GLY A 183 4.16 -27.72 13.03
CA GLY A 183 4.09 -26.30 12.64
C GLY A 183 2.98 -25.98 11.65
N GLN A 184 1.92 -26.78 11.62
CA GLN A 184 0.76 -26.62 10.74
C GLN A 184 -0.49 -26.26 11.53
N VAL A 185 -1.36 -25.45 10.93
CA VAL A 185 -2.64 -25.05 11.49
C VAL A 185 -3.76 -25.39 10.52
N ARG A 186 -4.79 -26.07 11.02
CA ARG A 186 -6.04 -26.28 10.32
C ARG A 186 -6.99 -25.14 10.63
N VAL A 187 -7.65 -24.63 9.58
CA VAL A 187 -8.67 -23.59 9.67
C VAL A 187 -9.98 -24.13 9.09
N SER A 188 -11.09 -23.87 9.77
CA SER A 188 -12.42 -24.31 9.35
C SER A 188 -13.51 -23.32 9.79
N GLY A 189 -14.74 -23.47 9.26
CA GLY A 189 -15.91 -22.71 9.68
C GLY A 189 -16.04 -21.30 9.10
N SER A 190 -15.24 -20.95 8.10
CA SER A 190 -15.41 -19.75 7.31
C SER A 190 -16.58 -19.92 6.34
N VAL A 191 -17.44 -18.91 6.21
CA VAL A 191 -18.63 -18.95 5.33
C VAL A 191 -18.65 -17.71 4.46
N HIS A 192 -18.93 -17.86 3.16
CA HIS A 192 -19.18 -16.73 2.27
C HIS A 192 -20.67 -16.42 2.21
N GLU A 193 -21.03 -15.15 2.43
CA GLU A 193 -22.41 -14.65 2.35
C GLU A 193 -22.50 -13.67 1.19
N ASN A 194 -23.36 -13.98 0.22
CA ASN A 194 -23.54 -13.14 -0.96
C ASN A 194 -24.13 -11.77 -0.64
N THR A 195 -23.59 -10.72 -1.24
CA THR A 195 -24.09 -9.34 -1.19
C THR A 195 -24.17 -8.77 -2.60
N PRO A 196 -24.84 -7.62 -2.81
CA PRO A 196 -24.75 -6.91 -4.08
C PRO A 196 -23.29 -6.70 -4.48
N TYR A 197 -22.99 -6.94 -5.75
CA TYR A 197 -21.63 -6.89 -6.24
C TYR A 197 -21.13 -5.45 -6.32
N THR A 198 -20.08 -5.15 -5.58
CA THR A 198 -19.39 -3.87 -5.64
C THR A 198 -17.90 -4.10 -5.86
N VAL A 199 -17.25 -3.13 -6.48
CA VAL A 199 -15.79 -3.09 -6.62
C VAL A 199 -15.24 -1.87 -5.90
N LYS A 200 -14.10 -2.02 -5.26
CA LYS A 200 -13.42 -0.90 -4.67
C LYS A 200 -12.63 -0.16 -5.74
N LEU A 201 -12.96 1.11 -5.95
CA LEU A 201 -12.20 2.02 -6.79
C LEU A 201 -11.02 2.59 -6.01
N GLU A 202 -9.88 2.60 -6.63
CA GLU A 202 -8.66 3.22 -6.14
C GLU A 202 -8.08 4.14 -7.21
N GLY A 203 -7.82 5.40 -6.83
CA GLY A 203 -7.25 6.37 -7.75
C GLY A 203 -6.25 7.28 -7.06
N ALA A 204 -5.27 7.76 -7.82
CA ALA A 204 -4.24 8.65 -7.32
C ALA A 204 -4.08 9.87 -8.21
N ARG A 205 -3.87 11.04 -7.58
CA ARG A 205 -3.58 12.30 -8.27
C ARG A 205 -2.22 12.85 -7.85
N PRO A 206 -1.54 13.57 -8.73
CA PRO A 206 -0.32 14.27 -8.36
C PRO A 206 -0.65 15.46 -7.45
N VAL A 207 0.18 15.68 -6.42
CA VAL A 207 0.03 16.78 -5.48
C VAL A 207 1.23 17.74 -5.46
N GLY A 208 2.27 17.44 -6.21
CA GLY A 208 3.46 18.28 -6.33
C GLY A 208 4.73 17.46 -6.44
N TYR A 209 5.85 18.15 -6.29
CA TYR A 209 7.19 17.59 -6.39
C TYR A 209 7.89 17.66 -5.04
N ARG A 210 8.61 16.60 -4.71
CA ARG A 210 9.31 16.48 -3.43
C ARG A 210 10.80 16.70 -3.57
N THR A 211 11.35 17.47 -2.62
CA THR A 211 12.80 17.58 -2.36
C THR A 211 13.05 17.28 -0.88
N LEU A 212 14.04 16.45 -0.62
CA LEU A 212 14.44 16.02 0.72
C LEU A 212 15.84 16.53 1.04
N SER A 213 16.12 16.76 2.33
CA SER A 213 17.49 16.92 2.82
C SER A 213 17.61 16.23 4.19
N ILE A 214 18.72 15.51 4.40
CA ILE A 214 18.99 14.77 5.62
C ILE A 214 20.20 15.40 6.33
N ALA A 215 20.04 15.69 7.60
CA ALA A 215 21.12 16.23 8.43
C ALA A 215 21.06 15.67 9.85
N GLY A 216 22.17 15.71 10.55
CA GLY A 216 22.26 15.38 11.97
C GLY A 216 22.67 16.57 12.81
N THR A 217 22.25 16.61 14.08
CA THR A 217 22.78 17.53 15.09
C THR A 217 23.07 16.78 16.38
N ARG A 218 24.15 17.19 17.05
CA ARG A 218 24.57 16.62 18.35
C ARG A 218 24.70 17.67 19.45
N ASP A 219 24.43 18.92 19.13
CA ASP A 219 24.48 20.00 20.12
C ASP A 219 23.29 19.89 21.08
N SER A 220 23.57 19.70 22.37
CA SER A 220 22.55 19.51 23.41
C SER A 220 21.62 20.73 23.56
N ILE A 221 22.14 21.94 23.35
CA ILE A 221 21.37 23.19 23.47
C ILE A 221 20.40 23.28 22.28
N MET A 222 20.89 23.01 21.07
CA MET A 222 20.05 22.96 19.87
C MET A 222 18.98 21.87 19.99
N ILE A 223 19.34 20.67 20.46
CA ILE A 223 18.40 19.57 20.67
C ILE A 223 17.29 19.96 21.65
N ALA A 224 17.64 20.57 22.77
CA ALA A 224 16.65 21.02 23.76
C ALA A 224 15.71 22.11 23.25
N GLY A 225 16.18 22.97 22.34
CA GLY A 225 15.38 24.04 21.74
C GLY A 225 14.80 23.74 20.36
N ILE A 226 14.93 22.51 19.86
CA ILE A 226 14.73 22.20 18.44
C ILE A 226 13.33 22.56 17.93
N ASP A 227 12.28 22.35 18.70
CA ASP A 227 10.90 22.63 18.28
C ASP A 227 10.70 24.12 17.98
N ASN A 228 11.18 24.99 18.85
CA ASN A 228 11.10 26.44 18.64
C ASN A 228 11.98 26.90 17.46
N ILE A 229 13.17 26.33 17.33
CA ILE A 229 14.09 26.59 16.21
C ILE A 229 13.41 26.26 14.88
N LEU A 230 12.76 25.11 14.78
CA LEU A 230 12.11 24.69 13.55
C LEU A 230 10.87 25.55 13.21
N VAL A 231 10.14 26.02 14.21
CA VAL A 231 9.04 27.01 13.99
C VAL A 231 9.60 28.30 13.44
N GLU A 232 10.68 28.84 13.99
CA GLU A 232 11.28 30.10 13.50
C GLU A 232 11.93 29.94 12.13
N VAL A 233 12.56 28.79 11.86
CA VAL A 233 13.08 28.46 10.51
C VAL A 233 11.95 28.44 9.48
N ARG A 234 10.84 27.75 9.80
CA ARG A 234 9.66 27.70 8.93
C ARG A 234 9.14 29.13 8.63
N ASN A 235 8.87 29.91 9.67
CA ASN A 235 8.36 31.28 9.54
C ASN A 235 9.30 32.15 8.68
N SER A 236 10.61 31.99 8.85
CA SER A 236 11.62 32.71 8.08
C SER A 236 11.57 32.34 6.58
N VAL A 237 11.45 31.04 6.28
CA VAL A 237 11.38 30.53 4.90
C VAL A 237 10.09 31.01 4.21
N GLU A 238 8.96 30.86 4.89
CA GLU A 238 7.64 31.28 4.37
C GLU A 238 7.61 32.79 4.07
N LYS A 239 8.15 33.59 5.00
CA LYS A 239 8.24 35.05 4.80
C LYS A 239 9.14 35.44 3.64
N ASN A 240 10.32 34.82 3.54
CA ASN A 240 11.33 35.21 2.54
C ASN A 240 10.91 34.82 1.12
N LEU A 241 10.26 33.69 0.94
CA LEU A 241 9.82 33.19 -0.35
C LEU A 241 8.37 33.51 -0.66
N LYS A 242 7.65 34.21 0.24
CA LYS A 242 6.21 34.52 0.12
C LYS A 242 5.39 33.29 -0.25
N ILE A 243 5.65 32.20 0.46
CA ILE A 243 5.01 30.92 0.21
C ILE A 243 3.53 31.00 0.58
N ASP A 244 2.69 30.43 -0.28
CA ASP A 244 1.32 30.08 0.06
C ASP A 244 1.34 28.78 0.91
N PRO A 245 0.97 28.83 2.20
CA PRO A 245 1.00 27.66 3.08
C PRO A 245 0.09 26.54 2.61
N ASP A 246 -0.96 26.83 1.85
CA ASP A 246 -1.90 25.83 1.35
C ASP A 246 -1.35 25.08 0.12
N ALA A 247 -0.44 25.73 -0.63
CA ALA A 247 0.16 25.16 -1.83
C ALA A 247 1.48 24.41 -1.56
N VAL A 248 2.09 24.57 -0.39
CA VAL A 248 3.42 24.04 -0.05
C VAL A 248 3.41 23.34 1.29
N LYS A 249 4.02 22.16 1.34
CA LYS A 249 4.25 21.44 2.60
C LYS A 249 5.75 21.47 2.91
N LEU A 250 6.14 22.11 4.01
CA LEU A 250 7.50 22.06 4.57
C LEU A 250 7.43 21.31 5.90
N ASN A 251 7.94 20.09 5.95
CA ASN A 251 7.93 19.25 7.14
C ASN A 251 9.34 19.00 7.63
N PHE A 252 9.47 18.83 8.95
CA PHE A 252 10.69 18.38 9.62
C PHE A 252 10.36 17.13 10.42
N HIS A 253 11.03 16.01 10.10
CA HIS A 253 10.90 14.78 10.85
C HIS A 253 12.15 14.61 11.73
N LEU A 254 11.95 14.46 13.04
CA LEU A 254 13.02 14.42 14.03
C LEU A 254 13.21 12.99 14.53
N TYR A 255 14.03 12.23 13.84
CA TYR A 255 14.41 10.88 14.30
C TYR A 255 15.31 11.00 15.55
N GLY A 256 14.95 10.23 16.58
CA GLY A 256 15.50 10.36 17.92
C GLY A 256 14.64 11.20 18.88
N LYS A 257 13.49 11.74 18.38
CA LYS A 257 12.49 12.42 19.19
C LYS A 257 11.09 11.91 18.83
N ASN A 258 10.47 12.45 17.80
CA ASN A 258 9.09 12.13 17.42
C ASN A 258 8.94 11.86 15.91
N GLY A 259 10.01 11.54 15.21
CA GLY A 259 10.01 11.36 13.75
C GLY A 259 9.15 10.19 13.26
N VAL A 260 8.84 9.22 14.12
CA VAL A 260 8.00 8.06 13.78
C VAL A 260 6.52 8.36 14.06
N MET A 261 6.19 8.77 15.27
CA MET A 261 4.80 8.95 15.72
C MET A 261 4.28 10.40 15.63
N GLY A 262 5.14 11.36 15.36
CA GLY A 262 4.77 12.77 15.25
C GLY A 262 4.12 13.30 16.53
N LYS A 263 2.93 13.88 16.40
CA LYS A 263 2.16 14.41 17.55
C LYS A 263 1.60 13.33 18.47
N MET A 264 1.61 12.07 18.05
CA MET A 264 1.12 10.94 18.85
C MET A 264 2.23 10.28 19.69
N GLU A 265 3.44 10.84 19.69
CA GLU A 265 4.55 10.34 20.50
C GLU A 265 4.20 10.37 21.99
N PRO A 266 4.15 9.20 22.68
CA PRO A 266 3.73 9.13 24.08
C PRO A 266 4.81 9.63 25.06
N GLU A 267 6.08 9.70 24.63
CA GLU A 267 7.21 10.13 25.45
C GLU A 267 7.92 11.37 24.85
N PRO A 268 7.23 12.53 24.80
CA PRO A 268 7.73 13.72 24.11
C PRO A 268 8.99 14.32 24.73
N ASP A 269 9.26 14.02 25.99
CA ASP A 269 10.41 14.56 26.76
C ASP A 269 11.66 13.67 26.68
N THR A 270 11.64 12.61 25.88
CA THR A 270 12.80 11.76 25.65
C THR A 270 13.95 12.56 25.06
N THR A 271 15.13 12.54 25.70
CA THR A 271 16.34 13.20 25.23
C THR A 271 17.27 12.21 24.54
N SER A 272 17.53 12.46 23.26
CA SER A 272 18.54 11.72 22.50
C SER A 272 19.88 12.45 22.53
N TYR A 273 20.98 11.71 22.39
CA TYR A 273 22.33 12.31 22.26
C TYR A 273 22.50 13.04 20.91
N GLU A 274 21.76 12.64 19.90
CA GLU A 274 21.76 13.25 18.59
C GLU A 274 20.37 13.13 17.94
N LEU A 275 20.05 14.02 17.02
CA LEU A 275 18.84 13.96 16.22
C LEU A 275 19.20 13.84 14.73
N GLY A 276 18.50 12.93 14.03
CA GLY A 276 18.41 12.94 12.58
C GLY A 276 17.25 13.86 12.17
N ILE A 277 17.55 14.85 11.35
CA ILE A 277 16.57 15.82 10.84
C ILE A 277 16.35 15.56 9.36
N LEU A 278 15.17 15.12 9.00
CA LEU A 278 14.74 15.02 7.62
C LEU A 278 13.86 16.22 7.26
N LEU A 279 14.36 17.07 6.36
CA LEU A 279 13.58 18.12 5.73
C LEU A 279 12.81 17.48 4.56
N ASP A 280 11.48 17.64 4.54
CA ASP A 280 10.59 17.13 3.50
C ASP A 280 9.77 18.30 2.95
N VAL A 281 10.03 18.65 1.71
CA VAL A 281 9.35 19.75 1.01
C VAL A 281 8.58 19.20 -0.16
N VAL A 282 7.27 19.51 -0.21
CA VAL A 282 6.42 19.26 -1.38
C VAL A 282 5.88 20.59 -1.89
N ALA A 283 6.06 20.86 -3.17
CA ALA A 283 5.65 22.13 -3.81
C ALA A 283 5.12 21.87 -5.23
N PRO A 284 4.36 22.81 -5.82
CA PRO A 284 3.77 22.64 -7.16
C PRO A 284 4.77 22.35 -8.28
N THR A 285 6.04 22.79 -8.14
CA THR A 285 7.10 22.50 -9.11
C THR A 285 8.36 22.02 -8.41
N GLN A 286 9.17 21.21 -9.10
CA GLN A 286 10.46 20.75 -8.58
C GLN A 286 11.40 21.90 -8.24
N ALA A 287 11.45 22.93 -9.07
CA ALA A 287 12.29 24.10 -8.82
C ALA A 287 11.90 24.84 -7.54
N MET A 288 10.60 24.94 -7.26
CA MET A 288 10.10 25.54 -6.03
C MET A 288 10.43 24.67 -4.81
N ALA A 289 10.23 23.35 -4.90
CA ALA A 289 10.61 22.41 -3.83
C ALA A 289 12.10 22.48 -3.51
N ASP A 290 12.96 22.53 -4.54
CA ASP A 290 14.42 22.68 -4.40
C ASP A 290 14.79 23.98 -3.69
N SER A 291 14.19 25.10 -4.11
CA SER A 291 14.48 26.42 -3.53
C SER A 291 14.07 26.52 -2.08
N ILE A 292 12.90 25.96 -1.73
CA ILE A 292 12.39 25.97 -0.36
C ILE A 292 13.26 25.05 0.54
N CYS A 293 13.58 23.85 0.06
CA CYS A 293 14.43 22.90 0.80
C CYS A 293 15.82 23.49 1.05
N SER A 294 16.45 24.08 0.03
CA SER A 294 17.76 24.69 0.12
C SER A 294 17.78 25.87 1.10
N LEU A 295 16.75 26.75 1.06
CA LEU A 295 16.66 27.85 2.00
C LEU A 295 16.40 27.37 3.43
N ALA A 296 15.49 26.43 3.63
CA ALA A 296 15.20 25.88 4.95
C ALA A 296 16.44 25.19 5.56
N ARG A 297 17.14 24.38 4.77
CA ARG A 297 18.40 23.73 5.16
C ARG A 297 19.48 24.75 5.53
N SER A 298 19.68 25.76 4.69
CA SER A 298 20.69 26.81 4.94
C SER A 298 20.36 27.66 6.18
N THR A 299 19.09 28.02 6.34
CA THR A 299 18.60 28.76 7.50
C THR A 299 18.82 27.96 8.79
N LEU A 300 18.49 26.67 8.80
CA LEU A 300 18.69 25.80 9.96
C LEU A 300 20.18 25.57 10.25
N LEU A 301 21.00 25.37 9.20
CA LEU A 301 22.45 25.20 9.34
C LEU A 301 23.11 26.38 10.05
N HIS A 302 22.67 27.60 9.74
CA HIS A 302 23.25 28.82 10.28
C HIS A 302 22.39 29.49 11.36
N TYR A 303 21.34 28.81 11.83
CA TYR A 303 20.45 29.38 12.85
C TYR A 303 21.22 29.72 14.13
N GLY A 304 21.02 30.96 14.62
CA GLY A 304 21.64 31.46 15.82
C GLY A 304 20.78 31.20 17.06
N TYR A 305 21.35 30.56 18.08
CA TYR A 305 20.72 30.36 19.39
C TYR A 305 21.67 30.69 20.52
N ALA A 306 21.12 31.00 21.69
CA ALA A 306 21.94 31.31 22.88
C ALA A 306 22.80 30.11 23.27
N GLY A 307 24.08 30.35 23.51
CA GLY A 307 25.06 29.30 23.86
C GLY A 307 25.64 28.53 22.65
N ARG A 308 25.32 28.90 21.44
CA ARG A 308 25.92 28.33 20.23
C ARG A 308 27.42 28.61 20.20
N ILE A 309 28.24 27.56 20.05
CA ILE A 309 29.71 27.63 19.97
C ILE A 309 30.20 27.46 18.53
N ALA A 310 29.51 26.61 17.74
CA ALA A 310 29.93 26.34 16.37
C ALA A 310 29.78 27.59 15.48
N THR A 311 30.85 27.96 14.78
CA THR A 311 30.86 29.08 13.83
C THR A 311 30.60 28.63 12.41
N ALA A 312 30.90 27.37 12.05
CA ALA A 312 30.77 26.82 10.71
C ALA A 312 29.32 26.42 10.37
N GLY A 313 28.60 25.83 11.32
CA GLY A 313 27.21 25.38 11.13
C GLY A 313 26.75 24.43 12.23
N ASN A 314 25.45 24.24 12.35
CA ASN A 314 24.80 23.44 13.38
C ASN A 314 24.57 21.99 12.96
N LEU A 315 24.70 21.68 11.65
CA LEU A 315 24.27 20.44 11.05
C LEU A 315 25.43 19.68 10.44
N ALA A 316 25.40 18.37 10.57
CA ALA A 316 26.25 17.42 9.86
C ALA A 316 25.47 16.77 8.72
N PHE A 317 25.99 16.86 7.51
CA PHE A 317 25.39 16.22 6.33
C PHE A 317 26.11 14.92 6.01
N PRO A 318 25.38 13.79 5.79
CA PRO A 318 26.02 12.49 5.53
C PRO A 318 26.64 12.40 4.13
N PHE A 319 26.21 13.26 3.19
CA PHE A 319 26.67 13.26 1.80
C PHE A 319 26.50 14.63 1.13
N SER A 320 27.10 14.76 -0.06
CA SER A 320 26.93 15.89 -0.98
C SER A 320 26.64 15.35 -2.40
N PRO A 321 25.68 15.92 -3.14
CA PRO A 321 24.82 17.05 -2.78
C PRO A 321 23.83 16.69 -1.65
N SER A 322 23.51 17.64 -0.77
CA SER A 322 22.67 17.42 0.41
C SER A 322 21.17 17.39 0.13
N ASP A 323 20.76 17.97 -1.00
CA ASP A 323 19.35 18.07 -1.41
C ASP A 323 19.08 17.01 -2.48
N ILE A 324 18.04 16.19 -2.25
CA ILE A 324 17.67 15.05 -3.09
C ILE A 324 16.32 15.32 -3.73
N ARG A 325 16.25 15.33 -5.04
CA ARG A 325 14.99 15.36 -5.78
C ARG A 325 14.34 13.98 -5.73
N ALA A 326 13.20 13.88 -5.03
CA ALA A 326 12.41 12.65 -5.00
C ALA A 326 11.34 12.58 -6.10
N GLY A 327 11.13 13.68 -6.84
CA GLY A 327 10.24 13.73 -7.99
C GLY A 327 8.77 13.96 -7.63
N LEU A 328 7.89 13.51 -8.50
CA LEU A 328 6.45 13.70 -8.41
C LEU A 328 5.86 12.87 -7.26
N VAL A 329 4.96 13.48 -6.50
CA VAL A 329 4.28 12.91 -5.33
C VAL A 329 2.80 12.76 -5.64
N TYR A 330 2.23 11.63 -5.22
CA TYR A 330 0.82 11.32 -5.39
C TYR A 330 0.13 11.18 -4.04
N GLU A 331 -1.19 11.41 -4.03
CA GLU A 331 -2.07 11.05 -2.94
C GLU A 331 -3.27 10.25 -3.49
N PHE A 332 -3.92 9.47 -2.63
CA PHE A 332 -5.19 8.87 -2.98
C PHE A 332 -6.24 9.95 -3.18
N SER A 333 -6.90 9.93 -4.34
CA SER A 333 -7.99 10.84 -4.72
C SER A 333 -9.34 10.13 -4.83
N ILE A 334 -9.30 8.81 -5.05
CA ILE A 334 -10.48 7.93 -5.11
C ILE A 334 -10.23 6.72 -4.23
N TYR A 335 -11.16 6.45 -3.29
CA TYR A 335 -11.18 5.28 -2.43
C TYR A 335 -12.64 4.99 -2.05
N HIS A 336 -13.39 4.43 -3.01
CA HIS A 336 -14.84 4.34 -2.96
C HIS A 336 -15.31 2.96 -3.40
N LEU A 337 -16.51 2.57 -3.01
CA LEU A 337 -17.19 1.40 -3.56
C LEU A 337 -18.07 1.84 -4.73
N MET A 338 -17.99 1.11 -5.84
CA MET A 338 -18.86 1.29 -7.00
C MET A 338 -19.63 0.01 -7.28
N GLU A 339 -20.92 0.11 -7.58
CA GLU A 339 -21.69 -1.04 -8.05
C GLU A 339 -21.06 -1.60 -9.32
N TYR A 340 -20.89 -2.93 -9.34
CA TYR A 340 -20.37 -3.61 -10.52
C TYR A 340 -21.43 -3.60 -11.63
N THR A 341 -21.02 -3.15 -12.79
CA THR A 341 -21.87 -3.11 -13.98
C THR A 341 -21.14 -3.74 -15.17
N PRO A 342 -21.84 -4.08 -16.28
CA PRO A 342 -21.18 -4.62 -17.47
C PRO A 342 -20.07 -3.73 -18.05
N GLU A 343 -20.16 -2.41 -17.83
CA GLU A 343 -19.16 -1.44 -18.27
C GLU A 343 -17.84 -1.55 -17.47
N VAL A 344 -17.92 -2.11 -16.26
CA VAL A 344 -16.77 -2.37 -15.38
C VAL A 344 -16.23 -3.79 -15.56
N ALA A 345 -16.85 -4.61 -16.44
CA ALA A 345 -16.41 -5.97 -16.67
C ALA A 345 -14.93 -6.01 -17.10
N PHE A 346 -14.10 -6.71 -16.32
CA PHE A 346 -12.67 -6.84 -16.55
C PHE A 346 -12.42 -7.81 -17.70
N LYS A 347 -12.13 -7.27 -18.88
CA LYS A 347 -11.84 -8.06 -20.07
C LYS A 347 -10.37 -8.45 -20.09
N PHE A 348 -10.09 -9.71 -20.38
CA PHE A 348 -8.75 -10.19 -20.57
C PHE A 348 -8.40 -10.36 -22.04
N ARG A 349 -7.10 -10.39 -22.35
CA ARG A 349 -6.55 -10.83 -23.63
C ARG A 349 -5.71 -12.07 -23.41
N LEU A 350 -5.78 -13.01 -24.36
CA LEU A 350 -4.92 -14.19 -24.37
C LEU A 350 -3.74 -13.95 -25.30
N GLU A 351 -2.56 -14.36 -24.85
CA GLU A 351 -1.30 -14.27 -25.58
C GLU A 351 -0.60 -15.64 -25.55
N ASN A 352 -0.21 -16.17 -26.69
CA ASN A 352 0.62 -17.37 -26.74
C ASN A 352 2.08 -16.94 -26.62
N VAL A 353 2.67 -17.26 -25.49
CA VAL A 353 4.07 -16.98 -25.21
C VAL A 353 4.93 -18.15 -25.66
N THR A 354 5.92 -17.87 -26.48
CA THR A 354 6.91 -18.84 -26.98
C THR A 354 8.32 -18.35 -26.69
N THR A 355 9.30 -19.21 -26.89
CA THR A 355 10.73 -18.85 -26.77
C THR A 355 11.16 -17.74 -27.74
N GLU A 356 10.39 -17.50 -28.82
CA GLU A 356 10.66 -16.46 -29.80
C GLU A 356 9.92 -15.15 -29.50
N GLY A 357 8.99 -15.16 -28.53
CA GLY A 357 8.19 -14.01 -28.13
C GLY A 357 6.68 -14.32 -28.05
N VAL A 358 5.85 -13.28 -28.09
CA VAL A 358 4.39 -13.39 -28.08
C VAL A 358 3.91 -13.61 -29.52
N VAL A 359 3.15 -14.69 -29.72
CA VAL A 359 2.41 -14.96 -30.96
C VAL A 359 0.95 -14.73 -30.67
N ALA A 360 0.32 -13.83 -31.44
CA ALA A 360 -1.08 -13.44 -31.27
C ALA A 360 -2.05 -14.59 -31.69
#